data_542dce57f2b51fd2a3cbc798bb3e8057
#
_entry.id   542dce57f2b51fd2a3cbc798bb3e8057
#
_cell.length_a   1.000
_cell.length_b   1.000
_cell.length_c   1.000
_cell.angle_alpha   90.00
_cell.angle_beta   90.00
_cell.angle_gamma   90.00
#
_symmetry.space_group_name_H-M   'P 1'
#
loop_
_entity.id
_entity.type
_entity.pdbx_description
1 polymer ?
#
loop_
_entity_poly.entity_id
_entity_poly.type
_entity_poly.pdbx_seq_one_letter_code
_entity_poly.pdbx_strand_id
1 'polypeptide(L)'
;MKSREEIMEILEAFDLTGSYRDAGELAGCSHHTVARYVERRDRGELAVDEPVRRERLIDPFVAKLEEWVERSNGKIRADVVFDKLVALGFEGSERSVRRAVAEVKANYQRGRRRVYRPWIPEPGMWAQWDWGQGPRIGGRATNLFCAWLAWSRFRVVIPTWDRTIPTVIGCLDRAMRAFGGAPTYWLTDNERTVTTGHVAGIAVRHPAMVALGGHYGITVATCVPADPESKGGSEATVRVAKADLVPTDANLRDGYESWSELVDACDAFMAEVNGREHRATRRAPVEMLTEETARLHRLPVAPYTAVFGETRRVSWSATISYGGVAYSVPHTLADETVWVRVDGDEIVATHCGPGGAVEVARHRRSTPGHPVIDDAHYPPRPAGALGRQPRATDPAEAEFLALGDGARLWLIEAASAGTSRVKVKMAEAVTLARLHGQERLDWALGHAATFGRFAEGDLASILAANPPGQRRRADEGHSLQPGTNAWEGFGR
;
A
#
# COMPACT_ATOMS: atom_id res chain seq x y z
N MET A 1 -26.70 -1.38 -50.22
CA MET A 1 -28.02 -0.78 -50.00
C MET A 1 -27.79 0.53 -49.28
N LYS A 2 -28.52 1.57 -49.62
CA LYS A 2 -28.45 2.88 -48.91
C LYS A 2 -29.11 2.76 -47.55
N SER A 3 -28.58 3.45 -46.53
CA SER A 3 -29.17 3.51 -45.21
C SER A 3 -30.49 4.31 -45.20
N ARG A 4 -31.28 4.20 -44.14
CA ARG A 4 -32.54 4.96 -44.01
C ARG A 4 -32.29 6.46 -44.02
N GLU A 5 -31.21 6.91 -43.40
CA GLU A 5 -30.78 8.31 -43.37
C GLU A 5 -30.40 8.77 -44.76
N GLU A 6 -29.56 8.01 -45.49
CA GLU A 6 -29.19 8.33 -46.89
C GLU A 6 -30.41 8.37 -47.83
N ILE A 7 -31.43 7.54 -47.62
CA ILE A 7 -32.67 7.55 -48.41
C ILE A 7 -33.47 8.81 -48.09
N MET A 8 -33.57 9.22 -46.84
CA MET A 8 -34.24 10.46 -46.44
C MET A 8 -33.53 11.69 -47.03
N GLU A 9 -32.19 11.75 -46.92
CA GLU A 9 -31.39 12.81 -47.53
C GLU A 9 -31.63 12.93 -49.04
N ILE A 10 -31.70 11.80 -49.76
CA ILE A 10 -31.99 11.77 -51.21
C ILE A 10 -33.39 12.32 -51.52
N LEU A 11 -34.39 11.95 -50.71
CA LEU A 11 -35.76 12.42 -50.88
C LEU A 11 -35.91 13.90 -50.53
N GLU A 12 -35.29 14.37 -49.45
CA GLU A 12 -35.25 15.78 -49.06
C GLU A 12 -34.55 16.63 -50.11
N ALA A 13 -33.44 16.16 -50.67
CA ALA A 13 -32.75 16.83 -51.77
C ALA A 13 -33.63 16.95 -52.99
N PHE A 14 -34.45 15.94 -53.32
CA PHE A 14 -35.39 16.01 -54.43
C PHE A 14 -36.56 16.97 -54.15
N ASP A 15 -37.09 16.93 -52.94
CA ASP A 15 -38.19 17.86 -52.56
C ASP A 15 -37.73 19.31 -52.54
N LEU A 16 -36.43 19.58 -52.27
CA LEU A 16 -35.84 20.89 -52.28
C LEU A 16 -35.59 21.40 -53.74
N THR A 17 -35.11 20.51 -54.62
CA THR A 17 -34.62 20.91 -55.96
C THR A 17 -35.63 20.67 -57.08
N GLY A 18 -36.56 19.75 -56.91
CA GLY A 18 -37.54 19.33 -57.92
C GLY A 18 -36.89 18.65 -59.13
N SER A 19 -35.59 18.42 -59.10
CA SER A 19 -34.81 17.89 -60.22
C SER A 19 -34.03 16.65 -59.84
N TYR A 20 -34.16 15.55 -60.55
CA TYR A 20 -33.39 14.33 -60.26
C TYR A 20 -31.89 14.52 -60.40
N ARG A 21 -31.41 15.41 -61.28
CA ARG A 21 -29.98 15.67 -61.45
C ARG A 21 -29.41 16.48 -60.29
N ASP A 22 -30.09 17.57 -59.95
CA ASP A 22 -29.63 18.49 -58.94
C ASP A 22 -29.72 17.82 -57.56
N ALA A 23 -30.77 17.05 -57.31
CA ALA A 23 -30.91 16.20 -56.11
C ALA A 23 -29.82 15.15 -56.04
N GLY A 24 -29.42 14.54 -57.16
CA GLY A 24 -28.33 13.58 -57.23
C GLY A 24 -26.98 14.19 -56.90
N GLU A 25 -26.73 15.41 -57.39
CA GLU A 25 -25.53 16.16 -57.09
C GLU A 25 -25.46 16.56 -55.60
N LEU A 26 -26.59 17.04 -55.07
CA LEU A 26 -26.71 17.45 -53.65
C LEU A 26 -26.54 16.26 -52.68
N ALA A 27 -27.16 15.10 -52.98
CA ALA A 27 -27.10 13.92 -52.17
C ALA A 27 -25.93 12.97 -52.47
N GLY A 28 -25.00 13.37 -53.35
CA GLY A 28 -23.82 12.59 -53.71
C GLY A 28 -24.14 11.23 -54.34
N CYS A 29 -25.21 11.16 -55.17
CA CYS A 29 -25.62 9.91 -55.82
C CYS A 29 -26.07 10.15 -57.27
N SER A 30 -26.27 9.06 -58.07
CA SER A 30 -26.73 9.20 -59.42
C SER A 30 -28.20 9.62 -59.46
N HIS A 31 -28.58 10.42 -60.48
CA HIS A 31 -29.97 10.79 -60.71
C HIS A 31 -30.91 9.59 -60.89
N HIS A 32 -30.42 8.47 -61.38
CA HIS A 32 -31.16 7.21 -61.43
C HIS A 32 -31.46 6.65 -60.04
N THR A 33 -30.56 6.87 -59.09
CA THR A 33 -30.78 6.49 -57.69
C THR A 33 -31.89 7.34 -57.06
N VAL A 34 -31.86 8.66 -57.33
CA VAL A 34 -32.92 9.58 -56.87
C VAL A 34 -34.27 9.17 -57.45
N ALA A 35 -34.34 9.02 -58.80
CA ALA A 35 -35.58 8.63 -59.48
C ALA A 35 -36.17 7.34 -58.90
N ARG A 36 -35.35 6.31 -58.66
CA ARG A 36 -35.78 5.04 -58.06
C ARG A 36 -36.39 5.20 -56.68
N TYR A 37 -35.81 6.03 -55.82
CA TYR A 37 -36.33 6.22 -54.44
C TYR A 37 -37.56 7.13 -54.44
N VAL A 38 -37.66 8.15 -55.30
CA VAL A 38 -38.85 8.99 -55.49
C VAL A 38 -40.01 8.11 -56.00
N GLU A 39 -39.78 7.28 -57.03
CA GLU A 39 -40.78 6.37 -57.56
C GLU A 39 -41.28 5.35 -56.52
N ARG A 40 -40.39 4.81 -55.69
CA ARG A 40 -40.77 3.96 -54.57
C ARG A 40 -41.55 4.70 -53.49
N ARG A 41 -41.22 5.98 -53.22
CA ARG A 41 -41.99 6.82 -52.30
C ARG A 41 -43.40 7.04 -52.81
N ASP A 42 -43.55 7.40 -54.11
CA ASP A 42 -44.81 7.74 -54.72
C ASP A 42 -45.72 6.51 -54.83
N ARG A 43 -45.15 5.31 -54.91
CA ARG A 43 -45.91 4.02 -54.84
C ARG A 43 -46.22 3.58 -53.42
N GLY A 44 -45.77 4.30 -52.41
CA GLY A 44 -45.93 3.87 -51.00
C GLY A 44 -45.07 2.64 -50.60
N GLU A 45 -44.06 2.30 -51.42
CA GLU A 45 -43.16 1.15 -51.22
C GLU A 45 -41.88 1.48 -50.44
N LEU A 46 -41.84 2.63 -49.77
CA LEU A 46 -40.73 3.03 -48.87
C LEU A 46 -40.80 2.33 -47.49
N ALA A 47 -41.67 1.32 -47.33
CA ALA A 47 -41.53 0.44 -46.20
C ALA A 47 -40.13 -0.16 -46.22
N VAL A 48 -39.32 0.26 -45.29
CA VAL A 48 -37.98 -0.27 -45.10
C VAL A 48 -38.12 -1.77 -44.91
N ASP A 49 -37.56 -2.53 -45.86
CA ASP A 49 -37.35 -3.97 -45.62
C ASP A 49 -36.47 -4.04 -44.35
N GLU A 50 -37.09 -4.26 -43.19
CA GLU A 50 -36.35 -4.76 -42.05
C GLU A 50 -35.61 -5.98 -42.58
N PRO A 51 -34.28 -6.09 -42.39
CA PRO A 51 -33.55 -7.22 -42.89
C PRO A 51 -34.22 -8.44 -42.28
N VAL A 52 -34.78 -9.30 -43.12
CA VAL A 52 -35.48 -10.51 -42.71
C VAL A 52 -34.52 -11.26 -41.80
N ARG A 53 -34.76 -11.17 -40.50
CA ARG A 53 -33.93 -11.81 -39.48
C ARG A 53 -34.11 -13.31 -39.67
N ARG A 54 -33.12 -13.95 -40.30
CA ARG A 54 -33.13 -15.42 -40.40
C ARG A 54 -33.23 -15.98 -39.01
N GLU A 55 -34.21 -16.92 -38.81
CA GLU A 55 -34.32 -17.63 -37.57
C GLU A 55 -33.01 -18.32 -37.22
N ARG A 56 -32.51 -18.04 -36.01
CA ARG A 56 -31.33 -18.68 -35.49
C ARG A 56 -31.75 -19.93 -34.69
N LEU A 57 -30.97 -21.00 -34.73
CA LEU A 57 -31.18 -22.20 -33.94
C LEU A 57 -31.39 -21.93 -32.44
N ILE A 58 -30.88 -20.79 -31.95
CA ILE A 58 -30.99 -20.37 -30.53
C ILE A 58 -32.34 -19.68 -30.23
N ASP A 59 -33.05 -19.14 -31.24
CA ASP A 59 -34.25 -18.32 -31.01
C ASP A 59 -35.36 -19.03 -30.23
N PRO A 60 -35.64 -20.34 -30.41
CA PRO A 60 -36.60 -21.05 -29.57
C PRO A 60 -36.25 -21.14 -28.11
N PHE A 61 -34.98 -20.98 -27.77
CA PHE A 61 -34.44 -21.08 -26.41
C PHE A 61 -34.25 -19.72 -25.70
N VAL A 62 -34.50 -18.59 -26.37
CA VAL A 62 -34.26 -17.26 -25.81
C VAL A 62 -35.04 -17.03 -24.53
N ALA A 63 -36.30 -17.46 -24.44
CA ALA A 63 -37.10 -17.35 -23.22
C ALA A 63 -36.46 -18.08 -22.02
N LYS A 64 -35.80 -19.23 -22.26
CA LYS A 64 -35.07 -19.95 -21.21
C LYS A 64 -33.78 -19.26 -20.83
N LEU A 65 -33.08 -18.62 -21.78
CA LEU A 65 -31.94 -17.82 -21.49
C LEU A 65 -32.31 -16.63 -20.59
N GLU A 66 -33.39 -15.95 -20.90
CA GLU A 66 -33.90 -14.82 -20.10
C GLU A 66 -34.25 -15.26 -18.67
N GLU A 67 -34.97 -16.35 -18.51
CA GLU A 67 -35.28 -16.94 -17.20
C GLU A 67 -34.03 -17.25 -16.38
N TRP A 68 -33.01 -17.87 -16.99
CA TRP A 68 -31.77 -18.20 -16.28
C TRP A 68 -30.90 -17.00 -15.96
N VAL A 69 -30.86 -16.02 -16.85
CA VAL A 69 -30.16 -14.74 -16.60
C VAL A 69 -30.87 -14.01 -15.45
N GLU A 70 -32.17 -13.97 -15.40
CA GLU A 70 -32.92 -13.33 -14.33
C GLU A 70 -32.74 -14.05 -12.99
N ARG A 71 -32.91 -15.39 -12.93
CA ARG A 71 -32.68 -16.20 -11.72
C ARG A 71 -31.27 -16.06 -11.16
N SER A 72 -30.27 -15.86 -12.01
CA SER A 72 -28.88 -15.71 -11.61
C SER A 72 -28.49 -14.28 -11.32
N ASN A 73 -29.42 -13.31 -11.40
CA ASN A 73 -29.12 -11.88 -11.35
C ASN A 73 -28.01 -11.47 -12.34
N GLY A 74 -28.04 -12.01 -13.58
CA GLY A 74 -27.07 -11.73 -14.62
C GLY A 74 -25.73 -12.48 -14.48
N LYS A 75 -25.54 -13.31 -13.46
CA LYS A 75 -24.24 -13.97 -13.15
C LYS A 75 -24.01 -15.29 -13.90
N ILE A 76 -25.03 -15.94 -14.45
CA ILE A 76 -24.88 -17.24 -15.10
C ILE A 76 -23.80 -17.20 -16.19
N ARG A 77 -22.97 -18.23 -16.25
CA ARG A 77 -21.91 -18.36 -17.25
C ARG A 77 -22.44 -18.96 -18.54
N ALA A 78 -21.86 -18.56 -19.67
CA ALA A 78 -22.31 -19.02 -20.98
C ALA A 78 -22.04 -20.52 -21.25
N ASP A 79 -20.99 -21.08 -20.68
CA ASP A 79 -20.68 -22.51 -20.71
C ASP A 79 -21.76 -23.33 -19.99
N VAL A 80 -22.16 -22.91 -18.79
CA VAL A 80 -23.27 -23.56 -18.02
C VAL A 80 -24.60 -23.48 -18.79
N VAL A 81 -24.81 -22.34 -19.48
CA VAL A 81 -26.02 -22.21 -20.34
C VAL A 81 -25.96 -23.16 -21.51
N PHE A 82 -24.79 -23.32 -22.15
CA PHE A 82 -24.58 -24.23 -23.24
C PHE A 82 -24.89 -25.67 -22.84
N ASP A 83 -24.32 -26.15 -21.72
CA ASP A 83 -24.59 -27.51 -21.21
C ASP A 83 -26.07 -27.77 -20.94
N LYS A 84 -26.75 -26.76 -20.37
CA LYS A 84 -28.22 -26.84 -20.12
C LYS A 84 -29.03 -26.85 -21.42
N LEU A 85 -28.62 -26.11 -22.44
CA LEU A 85 -29.31 -26.09 -23.73
C LEU A 85 -29.09 -27.39 -24.52
N VAL A 86 -27.91 -27.97 -24.47
CA VAL A 86 -27.62 -29.30 -25.05
C VAL A 86 -28.53 -30.37 -24.41
N ALA A 87 -28.70 -30.32 -23.09
CA ALA A 87 -29.62 -31.20 -22.37
C ALA A 87 -31.11 -31.01 -22.77
N LEU A 88 -31.44 -29.84 -23.35
CA LEU A 88 -32.77 -29.53 -23.90
C LEU A 88 -32.89 -29.75 -25.40
N GLY A 89 -31.86 -30.35 -26.03
CA GLY A 89 -31.86 -30.67 -27.46
C GLY A 89 -31.33 -29.60 -28.39
N PHE A 90 -30.52 -28.66 -27.88
CA PHE A 90 -29.86 -27.66 -28.72
C PHE A 90 -28.69 -28.27 -29.49
N GLU A 91 -28.69 -28.20 -30.80
CA GLU A 91 -27.66 -28.75 -31.69
C GLU A 91 -26.70 -27.67 -32.28
N GLY A 92 -26.72 -26.46 -31.77
CA GLY A 92 -25.90 -25.37 -32.23
C GLY A 92 -24.54 -25.28 -31.55
N SER A 93 -23.72 -24.32 -31.99
CA SER A 93 -22.35 -24.11 -31.45
C SER A 93 -22.37 -23.34 -30.13
N GLU A 94 -21.39 -23.60 -29.27
CA GLU A 94 -21.15 -22.83 -28.02
C GLU A 94 -20.97 -21.33 -28.32
N ARG A 95 -20.34 -20.96 -29.46
CA ARG A 95 -20.17 -19.59 -29.89
C ARG A 95 -21.51 -18.86 -30.11
N SER A 96 -22.52 -19.55 -30.65
CA SER A 96 -23.86 -19.00 -30.84
C SER A 96 -24.55 -18.75 -29.49
N VAL A 97 -24.38 -19.67 -28.54
CA VAL A 97 -24.91 -19.52 -27.18
C VAL A 97 -24.22 -18.36 -26.45
N ARG A 98 -22.88 -18.26 -26.51
CA ARG A 98 -22.14 -17.13 -25.90
C ARG A 98 -22.64 -15.77 -26.41
N ARG A 99 -22.91 -15.66 -27.71
CA ARG A 99 -23.46 -14.43 -28.30
C ARG A 99 -24.87 -14.13 -27.80
N ALA A 100 -25.76 -15.14 -27.77
CA ALA A 100 -27.12 -14.97 -27.28
C ALA A 100 -27.16 -14.62 -25.77
N VAL A 101 -26.34 -15.30 -24.95
CA VAL A 101 -26.22 -14.97 -23.52
C VAL A 101 -25.72 -13.55 -23.30
N ALA A 102 -24.75 -13.08 -24.10
CA ALA A 102 -24.26 -11.70 -24.03
C ALA A 102 -25.36 -10.69 -24.42
N GLU A 103 -26.16 -10.99 -25.45
CA GLU A 103 -27.29 -10.17 -25.88
C GLU A 103 -28.38 -10.07 -24.81
N VAL A 104 -28.78 -11.22 -24.24
CA VAL A 104 -29.79 -11.29 -23.15
C VAL A 104 -29.28 -10.57 -21.88
N LYS A 105 -28.02 -10.77 -21.52
CA LYS A 105 -27.42 -10.04 -20.39
C LYS A 105 -27.37 -8.53 -20.61
N ALA A 106 -27.06 -8.10 -21.81
CA ALA A 106 -27.04 -6.67 -22.15
C ALA A 106 -28.46 -6.06 -22.05
N ASN A 107 -29.49 -6.78 -22.48
CA ASN A 107 -30.89 -6.37 -22.34
C ASN A 107 -31.34 -6.33 -20.89
N TYR A 108 -30.99 -7.36 -20.11
CA TYR A 108 -31.24 -7.44 -18.67
C TYR A 108 -30.59 -6.27 -17.93
N GLN A 109 -29.35 -5.91 -18.28
CA GLN A 109 -28.65 -4.76 -17.71
C GLN A 109 -29.24 -3.42 -18.14
N ARG A 110 -29.69 -3.28 -19.40
CA ARG A 110 -30.38 -2.06 -19.88
C ARG A 110 -31.63 -1.76 -19.10
N GLY A 111 -32.47 -2.77 -18.83
CA GLY A 111 -33.70 -2.61 -18.05
C GLY A 111 -33.46 -2.28 -16.58
N ARG A 112 -32.25 -2.52 -16.06
CA ARG A 112 -31.86 -2.29 -14.67
C ARG A 112 -30.81 -1.19 -14.49
N ARG A 113 -30.40 -0.50 -15.56
CA ARG A 113 -29.55 0.67 -15.46
C ARG A 113 -30.29 1.76 -14.69
N ARG A 114 -29.95 1.88 -13.39
CA ARG A 114 -30.34 3.07 -12.63
C ARG A 114 -29.57 4.25 -13.21
N VAL A 115 -30.27 5.31 -13.54
CA VAL A 115 -29.65 6.60 -13.82
C VAL A 115 -29.29 7.19 -12.47
N TYR A 116 -27.98 7.28 -12.20
CA TYR A 116 -27.49 7.87 -10.95
C TYR A 116 -27.26 9.37 -11.15
N ARG A 117 -27.72 10.15 -10.21
CA ARG A 117 -27.31 11.54 -10.14
C ARG A 117 -25.85 11.56 -9.69
N PRO A 118 -24.94 12.18 -10.44
CA PRO A 118 -23.54 12.29 -10.02
C PRO A 118 -23.46 12.91 -8.62
N TRP A 119 -22.77 12.23 -7.70
CA TRP A 119 -22.51 12.79 -6.39
C TRP A 119 -21.40 13.85 -6.52
N ILE A 120 -21.76 15.11 -6.27
CA ILE A 120 -20.82 16.22 -6.25
C ILE A 120 -20.50 16.48 -4.77
N PRO A 121 -19.33 16.08 -4.27
CA PRO A 121 -18.97 16.32 -2.89
C PRO A 121 -18.67 17.80 -2.67
N GLU A 122 -19.09 18.32 -1.52
CA GLU A 122 -18.70 19.64 -1.04
C GLU A 122 -17.39 19.55 -0.24
N PRO A 123 -16.51 20.58 -0.29
CA PRO A 123 -15.26 20.57 0.45
C PRO A 123 -15.50 20.51 1.96
N GLY A 124 -14.76 19.67 2.67
CA GLY A 124 -14.85 19.47 4.11
C GLY A 124 -16.04 18.65 4.59
N MET A 125 -16.94 18.24 3.70
CA MET A 125 -18.18 17.56 4.09
C MET A 125 -17.97 16.07 4.34
N TRP A 126 -17.30 15.34 3.43
CA TRP A 126 -17.28 13.89 3.42
C TRP A 126 -15.87 13.31 3.33
N ALA A 127 -15.58 12.39 4.23
CA ALA A 127 -14.50 11.40 4.06
C ALA A 127 -15.07 9.98 4.06
N GLN A 128 -14.34 9.07 3.48
CA GLN A 128 -14.67 7.65 3.46
C GLN A 128 -13.47 6.83 3.89
N TRP A 129 -13.69 5.68 4.51
CA TRP A 129 -12.64 4.70 4.72
C TRP A 129 -13.10 3.30 4.39
N ASP A 130 -12.12 2.47 4.09
CA ASP A 130 -12.28 1.06 3.82
C ASP A 130 -11.00 0.29 4.14
N TRP A 131 -11.10 -1.02 4.21
CA TRP A 131 -10.00 -1.89 4.53
C TRP A 131 -9.49 -2.66 3.33
N GLY A 132 -8.17 -2.59 3.09
CA GLY A 132 -7.46 -3.51 2.23
C GLY A 132 -6.75 -4.60 3.04
N GLN A 133 -6.62 -5.79 2.47
CA GLN A 133 -5.67 -6.76 2.98
C GLN A 133 -4.26 -6.29 2.59
N GLY A 134 -3.37 -6.13 3.56
CA GLY A 134 -1.97 -5.76 3.37
C GLY A 134 -1.07 -6.97 3.09
N PRO A 135 0.23 -6.74 2.88
CA PRO A 135 1.23 -7.79 2.74
C PRO A 135 1.42 -8.59 4.03
N ARG A 136 2.13 -9.71 3.95
CA ARG A 136 2.56 -10.44 5.15
C ARG A 136 3.97 -10.00 5.55
N ILE A 137 4.19 -9.82 6.85
CA ILE A 137 5.50 -9.50 7.42
C ILE A 137 5.81 -10.57 8.46
N GLY A 138 6.93 -11.28 8.32
CA GLY A 138 7.27 -12.38 9.20
C GLY A 138 6.18 -13.45 9.31
N GLY A 139 5.44 -13.70 8.21
CA GLY A 139 4.31 -14.64 8.19
C GLY A 139 3.00 -14.10 8.78
N ARG A 140 3.00 -12.95 9.46
CA ARG A 140 1.81 -12.31 10.03
C ARG A 140 1.09 -11.47 8.98
N ALA A 141 -0.24 -11.60 8.90
CA ALA A 141 -1.06 -10.79 8.01
C ALA A 141 -1.18 -9.35 8.53
N THR A 142 -1.16 -8.39 7.61
CA THR A 142 -1.41 -6.98 7.89
C THR A 142 -2.68 -6.49 7.19
N ASN A 143 -3.14 -5.31 7.56
CA ASN A 143 -4.25 -4.63 6.91
C ASN A 143 -3.82 -3.23 6.50
N LEU A 144 -4.47 -2.69 5.49
CA LEU A 144 -4.31 -1.31 5.06
C LEU A 144 -5.61 -0.56 5.35
N PHE A 145 -5.57 0.38 6.29
CA PHE A 145 -6.63 1.34 6.48
C PHE A 145 -6.51 2.39 5.38
N CYS A 146 -7.53 2.51 4.54
CA CYS A 146 -7.53 3.41 3.40
C CYS A 146 -8.61 4.48 3.60
N ALA A 147 -8.20 5.71 3.84
CA ALA A 147 -9.08 6.86 3.97
C ALA A 147 -8.98 7.78 2.73
N TRP A 148 -10.05 8.50 2.45
CA TRP A 148 -10.17 9.34 1.27
C TRP A 148 -11.13 10.50 1.51
N LEU A 149 -10.66 11.74 1.27
CA LEU A 149 -11.51 12.92 1.24
C LEU A 149 -12.24 13.01 -0.10
N ALA A 150 -13.54 13.20 -0.02
CA ALA A 150 -14.39 13.09 -1.21
C ALA A 150 -14.21 14.24 -2.21
N TRP A 151 -13.87 15.44 -1.76
CA TRP A 151 -13.71 16.60 -2.63
C TRP A 151 -12.29 16.70 -3.21
N SER A 152 -11.28 16.79 -2.36
CA SER A 152 -9.87 16.91 -2.79
C SER A 152 -9.31 15.62 -3.41
N ARG A 153 -9.97 14.48 -3.18
CA ARG A 153 -9.45 13.15 -3.56
C ARG A 153 -8.19 12.74 -2.80
N PHE A 154 -7.86 13.48 -1.73
CA PHE A 154 -6.69 13.21 -0.92
C PHE A 154 -6.82 11.87 -0.19
N ARG A 155 -5.77 11.06 -0.23
CA ARG A 155 -5.74 9.70 0.31
C ARG A 155 -4.79 9.57 1.46
N VAL A 156 -5.19 8.78 2.44
CA VAL A 156 -4.34 8.35 3.56
C VAL A 156 -4.40 6.83 3.64
N VAL A 157 -3.23 6.19 3.68
CA VAL A 157 -3.09 4.74 3.81
C VAL A 157 -2.23 4.44 5.02
N ILE A 158 -2.76 3.69 5.98
CA ILE A 158 -2.10 3.38 7.24
C ILE A 158 -2.05 1.86 7.37
N PRO A 159 -0.87 1.24 7.48
CA PRO A 159 -0.77 -0.18 7.77
C PRO A 159 -1.14 -0.47 9.23
N THR A 160 -1.80 -1.60 9.47
CA THR A 160 -2.22 -2.03 10.82
C THR A 160 -2.09 -3.54 10.96
N TRP A 161 -1.89 -3.99 12.20
CA TRP A 161 -1.86 -5.42 12.51
C TRP A 161 -3.26 -6.04 12.67
N ASP A 162 -4.22 -5.24 13.06
CA ASP A 162 -5.60 -5.67 13.33
C ASP A 162 -6.62 -4.61 12.87
N ARG A 163 -7.92 -4.89 13.07
CA ARG A 163 -9.02 -3.99 12.78
C ARG A 163 -9.89 -3.77 14.02
N THR A 164 -9.28 -3.79 15.21
CA THR A 164 -10.00 -3.56 16.48
C THR A 164 -10.46 -2.11 16.60
N ILE A 165 -11.40 -1.86 17.50
CA ILE A 165 -11.93 -0.50 17.74
C ILE A 165 -10.82 0.51 18.07
N PRO A 166 -9.85 0.22 18.96
CA PRO A 166 -8.74 1.13 19.18
C PRO A 166 -7.93 1.43 17.94
N THR A 167 -7.67 0.42 17.12
CA THR A 167 -6.93 0.57 15.86
C THR A 167 -7.68 1.46 14.86
N VAL A 168 -8.99 1.22 14.68
CA VAL A 168 -9.84 2.08 13.80
C VAL A 168 -9.82 3.53 14.29
N ILE A 169 -9.97 3.75 15.59
CA ILE A 169 -10.00 5.09 16.19
C ILE A 169 -8.65 5.79 16.03
N GLY A 170 -7.54 5.09 16.25
CA GLY A 170 -6.19 5.62 15.99
C GLY A 170 -5.98 5.99 14.51
N CYS A 171 -6.45 5.16 13.60
CA CYS A 171 -6.37 5.44 12.16
C CYS A 171 -7.21 6.66 11.75
N LEU A 172 -8.42 6.80 12.29
CA LEU A 172 -9.27 7.96 12.03
C LEU A 172 -8.63 9.27 12.55
N ASP A 173 -8.06 9.25 13.76
CA ASP A 173 -7.32 10.40 14.31
C ASP A 173 -6.13 10.79 13.42
N ARG A 174 -5.31 9.83 13.05
CA ARG A 174 -4.16 10.06 12.15
C ARG A 174 -4.58 10.58 10.78
N ALA A 175 -5.64 10.02 10.21
CA ALA A 175 -6.16 10.47 8.92
C ALA A 175 -6.66 11.92 8.98
N MET A 176 -7.41 12.29 10.04
CA MET A 176 -7.87 13.66 10.24
C MET A 176 -6.72 14.65 10.44
N ARG A 177 -5.66 14.25 11.15
CA ARG A 177 -4.44 15.06 11.28
C ARG A 177 -3.71 15.24 9.96
N ALA A 178 -3.63 14.18 9.14
CA ALA A 178 -3.06 14.26 7.79
C ALA A 178 -3.90 15.14 6.84
N PHE A 179 -5.22 15.22 7.05
CA PHE A 179 -6.10 16.15 6.33
C PHE A 179 -5.95 17.60 6.82
N GLY A 180 -5.39 17.81 7.99
CA GLY A 180 -5.34 19.14 8.65
C GLY A 180 -6.64 19.53 9.33
N GLY A 181 -7.60 18.62 9.51
CA GLY A 181 -8.89 18.87 10.14
C GLY A 181 -9.85 17.68 10.00
N ALA A 182 -11.02 17.77 10.63
CA ALA A 182 -12.05 16.74 10.60
C ALA A 182 -13.14 17.06 9.57
N PRO A 183 -13.51 16.10 8.70
CA PRO A 183 -14.69 16.24 7.85
C PRO A 183 -15.98 16.15 8.67
N THR A 184 -17.07 16.71 8.18
CA THR A 184 -18.37 16.64 8.89
C THR A 184 -18.86 15.19 9.00
N TYR A 185 -18.73 14.42 7.93
CA TYR A 185 -19.19 13.03 7.86
C TYR A 185 -18.07 12.08 7.46
N TRP A 186 -18.02 10.94 8.17
CA TRP A 186 -17.26 9.79 7.77
C TRP A 186 -18.19 8.67 7.31
N LEU A 187 -17.94 8.12 6.12
CA LEU A 187 -18.73 7.05 5.53
C LEU A 187 -17.91 5.75 5.47
N THR A 188 -18.49 4.65 5.92
CA THR A 188 -17.88 3.32 5.87
C THR A 188 -18.93 2.23 5.70
N ASP A 189 -18.48 0.97 5.62
CA ASP A 189 -19.37 -0.19 5.66
C ASP A 189 -19.93 -0.45 7.05
N ASN A 190 -20.94 -1.31 7.12
CA ASN A 190 -21.53 -1.79 8.37
C ASN A 190 -20.63 -2.85 9.04
N GLU A 191 -19.35 -2.53 9.29
CA GLU A 191 -18.46 -3.40 10.04
C GLU A 191 -18.78 -3.40 11.55
N ARG A 192 -18.41 -4.47 12.25
CA ARG A 192 -18.73 -4.65 13.69
C ARG A 192 -18.12 -3.59 14.60
N THR A 193 -17.02 -2.99 14.19
CA THR A 193 -16.37 -1.87 14.90
C THR A 193 -17.17 -0.59 14.84
N VAL A 194 -18.05 -0.45 13.86
CA VAL A 194 -18.88 0.76 13.65
C VAL A 194 -20.34 0.49 14.01
N THR A 195 -20.86 -0.70 13.72
CA THR A 195 -22.28 -1.06 13.88
C THR A 195 -22.39 -2.31 14.73
N THR A 196 -23.10 -2.21 15.87
CA THR A 196 -23.33 -3.33 16.78
C THR A 196 -24.51 -4.20 16.37
N GLY A 197 -25.44 -3.67 15.59
CA GLY A 197 -26.64 -4.37 15.14
C GLY A 197 -27.55 -3.46 14.31
N HIS A 198 -28.73 -3.96 13.98
CA HIS A 198 -29.77 -3.21 13.29
C HIS A 198 -31.10 -3.35 14.01
N VAL A 199 -31.83 -2.24 14.14
CA VAL A 199 -33.19 -2.19 14.67
C VAL A 199 -34.09 -1.59 13.61
N ALA A 200 -35.09 -2.30 13.18
CA ALA A 200 -35.98 -1.90 12.08
C ALA A 200 -35.25 -1.46 10.80
N GLY A 201 -34.13 -2.14 10.49
CA GLY A 201 -33.27 -1.81 9.35
C GLY A 201 -32.31 -0.65 9.55
N ILE A 202 -32.34 0.02 10.71
CA ILE A 202 -31.43 1.14 11.04
C ILE A 202 -30.22 0.61 11.80
N ALA A 203 -29.02 0.98 11.34
CA ALA A 203 -27.76 0.58 11.97
C ALA A 203 -27.58 1.25 13.33
N VAL A 204 -27.37 0.45 14.36
CA VAL A 204 -27.05 0.89 15.73
C VAL A 204 -25.53 1.08 15.83
N ARG A 205 -25.10 2.29 16.10
CA ARG A 205 -23.66 2.63 16.19
C ARG A 205 -23.02 2.06 17.44
N HIS A 206 -21.75 1.64 17.29
CA HIS A 206 -20.95 1.24 18.42
C HIS A 206 -20.74 2.44 19.39
N PRO A 207 -20.90 2.29 20.72
CA PRO A 207 -20.77 3.39 21.67
C PRO A 207 -19.45 4.17 21.56
N ALA A 208 -18.33 3.48 21.32
CA ALA A 208 -17.02 4.13 21.13
C ALA A 208 -16.98 5.01 19.88
N MET A 209 -17.70 4.67 18.81
CA MET A 209 -17.81 5.51 17.61
C MET A 209 -18.68 6.75 17.85
N VAL A 210 -19.70 6.64 18.69
CA VAL A 210 -20.51 7.79 19.11
C VAL A 210 -19.68 8.75 19.95
N ALA A 211 -18.90 8.21 20.91
CA ALA A 211 -18.03 9.01 21.77
C ALA A 211 -16.90 9.68 20.95
N LEU A 212 -16.30 8.97 20.01
CA LEU A 212 -15.36 9.53 19.03
C LEU A 212 -16.00 10.70 18.27
N GLY A 213 -17.22 10.49 17.75
CA GLY A 213 -17.98 11.51 17.04
C GLY A 213 -18.16 12.77 17.86
N GLY A 214 -18.52 12.63 19.14
CA GLY A 214 -18.64 13.74 20.08
C GLY A 214 -17.31 14.47 20.35
N HIS A 215 -16.20 13.74 20.42
CA HIS A 215 -14.88 14.32 20.69
C HIS A 215 -14.37 15.18 19.51
N TYR A 216 -14.54 14.71 18.28
CA TYR A 216 -14.04 15.40 17.06
C TYR A 216 -15.10 16.27 16.38
N GLY A 217 -16.34 16.25 16.83
CA GLY A 217 -17.44 16.98 16.18
C GLY A 217 -17.84 16.38 14.82
N ILE A 218 -17.71 15.06 14.66
CA ILE A 218 -17.98 14.34 13.41
C ILE A 218 -19.15 13.37 13.54
N THR A 219 -19.74 13.02 12.40
CA THR A 219 -20.77 11.97 12.34
C THR A 219 -20.23 10.78 11.53
N VAL A 220 -20.22 9.60 12.15
CA VAL A 220 -19.87 8.35 11.47
C VAL A 220 -21.16 7.75 10.89
N ALA A 221 -21.25 7.72 9.56
CA ALA A 221 -22.34 7.13 8.80
C ALA A 221 -21.91 5.79 8.17
N THR A 222 -22.86 4.91 7.96
CA THR A 222 -22.64 3.67 7.21
C THR A 222 -23.44 3.66 5.93
N CYS A 223 -22.92 3.01 4.89
CA CYS A 223 -23.62 2.83 3.64
C CYS A 223 -24.96 2.11 3.85
N VAL A 224 -25.94 2.47 3.04
CA VAL A 224 -27.19 1.68 2.97
C VAL A 224 -26.84 0.28 2.45
N PRO A 225 -27.33 -0.81 3.07
CA PRO A 225 -27.10 -2.15 2.59
C PRO A 225 -27.48 -2.26 1.10
N ALA A 226 -26.61 -2.88 0.30
CA ALA A 226 -26.76 -3.08 -1.14
C ALA A 226 -26.71 -1.79 -2.02
N ASP A 227 -26.11 -0.68 -1.52
CA ASP A 227 -25.78 0.47 -2.34
C ASP A 227 -24.25 0.57 -2.57
N PRO A 228 -23.69 -0.10 -3.59
CA PRO A 228 -22.27 -0.13 -3.85
C PRO A 228 -21.72 1.21 -4.39
N GLU A 229 -22.59 2.13 -4.81
CA GLU A 229 -22.16 3.34 -5.51
C GLU A 229 -21.79 4.50 -4.59
N SER A 230 -22.33 4.52 -3.38
CA SER A 230 -22.00 5.52 -2.38
C SER A 230 -20.53 5.46 -1.91
N LYS A 231 -19.82 4.35 -2.19
CA LYS A 231 -18.48 4.04 -1.66
C LYS A 231 -17.36 3.94 -2.70
N GLY A 232 -17.62 4.27 -3.95
CA GLY A 232 -16.66 4.10 -5.07
C GLY A 232 -15.28 4.75 -4.87
N GLY A 233 -15.16 5.78 -4.04
CA GLY A 233 -13.88 6.47 -3.77
C GLY A 233 -12.95 5.69 -2.84
N SER A 234 -13.46 5.16 -1.73
CA SER A 234 -12.66 4.34 -0.81
C SER A 234 -12.28 3.01 -1.41
N GLU A 235 -13.18 2.33 -2.14
CA GLU A 235 -12.87 1.10 -2.88
C GLU A 235 -11.80 1.32 -3.94
N ALA A 236 -11.84 2.44 -4.67
CA ALA A 236 -10.78 2.81 -5.60
C ALA A 236 -9.45 3.04 -4.89
N THR A 237 -9.46 3.66 -3.69
CA THR A 237 -8.24 3.85 -2.89
C THR A 237 -7.66 2.52 -2.44
N VAL A 238 -8.47 1.60 -1.91
CA VAL A 238 -8.05 0.23 -1.54
C VAL A 238 -7.45 -0.49 -2.75
N ARG A 239 -8.10 -0.41 -3.91
CA ARG A 239 -7.61 -1.09 -5.12
C ARG A 239 -6.24 -0.57 -5.55
N VAL A 240 -6.04 0.75 -5.57
CA VAL A 240 -4.75 1.36 -5.95
C VAL A 240 -3.68 1.05 -4.90
N ALA A 241 -3.98 1.21 -3.61
CA ALA A 241 -3.05 0.87 -2.53
C ALA A 241 -2.62 -0.60 -2.58
N LYS A 242 -3.54 -1.53 -2.81
CA LYS A 242 -3.20 -2.95 -2.95
C LYS A 242 -2.35 -3.24 -4.19
N ALA A 243 -2.64 -2.58 -5.32
CA ALA A 243 -1.88 -2.78 -6.54
C ALA A 243 -0.41 -2.36 -6.39
N ASP A 244 -0.16 -1.30 -5.60
CA ASP A 244 1.18 -0.72 -5.47
C ASP A 244 1.93 -1.22 -4.22
N LEU A 245 1.22 -1.53 -3.12
CA LEU A 245 1.84 -1.87 -1.83
C LEU A 245 1.87 -3.37 -1.53
N VAL A 246 0.97 -4.17 -2.11
CA VAL A 246 0.96 -5.62 -1.86
C VAL A 246 1.79 -6.32 -2.94
N PRO A 247 2.83 -7.09 -2.58
CA PRO A 247 3.62 -7.84 -3.55
C PRO A 247 2.76 -8.77 -4.39
N THR A 248 2.88 -8.66 -5.71
CA THR A 248 2.19 -9.49 -6.71
C THR A 248 3.04 -9.65 -7.97
N ASP A 249 2.75 -10.65 -8.78
CA ASP A 249 3.40 -10.84 -10.08
C ASP A 249 3.17 -9.64 -11.03
N ALA A 250 2.15 -8.84 -10.78
CA ALA A 250 1.83 -7.69 -11.64
C ALA A 250 2.68 -6.45 -11.34
N ASN A 251 3.12 -6.26 -10.09
CA ASN A 251 3.93 -5.11 -9.68
C ASN A 251 5.39 -5.46 -9.42
N LEU A 252 5.75 -6.75 -9.42
CA LEU A 252 7.11 -7.27 -9.19
C LEU A 252 7.77 -6.68 -7.94
N ARG A 253 6.98 -6.31 -6.94
CA ARG A 253 7.50 -5.79 -5.68
C ARG A 253 8.00 -6.93 -4.83
N ASP A 254 9.17 -6.77 -4.23
CA ASP A 254 9.67 -7.67 -3.21
C ASP A 254 8.81 -7.62 -1.94
N GLY A 255 8.89 -8.67 -1.12
CA GLY A 255 8.26 -8.68 0.20
C GLY A 255 8.90 -7.66 1.13
N TYR A 256 8.22 -7.36 2.23
CA TYR A 256 8.73 -6.47 3.27
C TYR A 256 9.44 -7.28 4.36
N GLU A 257 10.63 -6.86 4.71
CA GLU A 257 11.42 -7.50 5.78
C GLU A 257 10.97 -7.02 7.17
N SER A 258 10.49 -5.78 7.27
CA SER A 258 10.11 -5.16 8.53
C SER A 258 8.80 -4.36 8.46
N TRP A 259 8.25 -4.09 9.63
CA TRP A 259 7.10 -3.18 9.78
C TRP A 259 7.43 -1.75 9.35
N SER A 260 8.62 -1.27 9.70
CA SER A 260 9.08 0.08 9.33
C SER A 260 9.10 0.25 7.81
N GLU A 261 9.61 -0.74 7.09
CA GLU A 261 9.65 -0.71 5.62
C GLU A 261 8.25 -0.60 5.00
N LEU A 262 7.24 -1.29 5.55
CA LEU A 262 5.86 -1.14 5.09
C LEU A 262 5.31 0.26 5.40
N VAL A 263 5.63 0.82 6.57
CA VAL A 263 5.21 2.19 6.94
C VAL A 263 5.82 3.19 5.96
N ASP A 264 7.13 3.12 5.71
CA ASP A 264 7.84 4.00 4.78
C ASP A 264 7.29 3.88 3.35
N ALA A 265 6.96 2.66 2.92
CA ALA A 265 6.34 2.43 1.62
C ALA A 265 4.93 3.04 1.52
N CYS A 266 4.14 2.99 2.59
CA CYS A 266 2.83 3.65 2.63
C CYS A 266 2.97 5.18 2.57
N ASP A 267 3.97 5.75 3.24
CA ASP A 267 4.24 7.20 3.22
C ASP A 267 4.70 7.65 1.83
N ALA A 268 5.60 6.90 1.20
CA ALA A 268 6.03 7.16 -0.18
C ALA A 268 4.86 7.06 -1.19
N PHE A 269 4.02 6.03 -1.05
CA PHE A 269 2.81 5.86 -1.85
C PHE A 269 1.86 7.05 -1.69
N MET A 270 1.62 7.50 -0.46
CA MET A 270 0.74 8.66 -0.20
C MET A 270 1.31 9.94 -0.83
N ALA A 271 2.62 10.17 -0.73
CA ALA A 271 3.27 11.31 -1.36
C ALA A 271 3.10 11.29 -2.88
N GLU A 272 3.31 10.13 -3.51
CA GLU A 272 3.15 9.96 -4.95
C GLU A 272 1.70 10.17 -5.42
N VAL A 273 0.73 9.43 -4.84
CA VAL A 273 -0.66 9.46 -5.34
C VAL A 273 -1.36 10.78 -5.06
N ASN A 274 -0.98 11.50 -4.02
CA ASN A 274 -1.52 12.81 -3.69
C ASN A 274 -0.81 13.95 -4.44
N GLY A 275 0.42 13.73 -4.90
CA GLY A 275 1.19 14.71 -5.66
C GLY A 275 0.90 14.73 -7.17
N ARG A 276 0.37 13.62 -7.72
CA ARG A 276 0.07 13.54 -9.16
C ARG A 276 -1.32 14.05 -9.51
N GLU A 277 -1.49 14.59 -10.71
CA GLU A 277 -2.79 15.06 -11.22
C GLU A 277 -3.84 13.95 -11.20
N HIS A 278 -4.98 14.21 -10.57
CA HIS A 278 -6.10 13.27 -10.53
C HIS A 278 -6.97 13.40 -11.77
N ARG A 279 -7.26 12.28 -12.45
CA ARG A 279 -7.96 12.23 -13.74
C ARG A 279 -9.29 13.01 -13.78
N ALA A 280 -10.07 12.96 -12.70
CA ALA A 280 -11.40 13.59 -12.67
C ALA A 280 -11.35 15.08 -12.34
N THR A 281 -10.43 15.51 -11.48
CA THR A 281 -10.33 16.90 -11.01
C THR A 281 -9.34 17.72 -11.83
N ARG A 282 -8.44 17.07 -12.59
CA ARG A 282 -7.35 17.70 -13.33
C ARG A 282 -6.43 18.56 -12.48
N ARG A 283 -6.34 18.21 -11.19
CA ARG A 283 -5.49 18.86 -10.18
C ARG A 283 -4.89 17.81 -9.26
N ALA A 284 -3.76 18.11 -8.63
CA ALA A 284 -3.17 17.26 -7.62
C ALA A 284 -4.00 17.29 -6.33
N PRO A 285 -4.29 16.13 -5.71
CA PRO A 285 -5.03 16.08 -4.44
C PRO A 285 -4.44 16.94 -3.32
N VAL A 286 -3.12 17.05 -3.23
CA VAL A 286 -2.42 17.88 -2.23
C VAL A 286 -2.70 19.38 -2.42
N GLU A 287 -2.80 19.85 -3.64
CA GLU A 287 -3.17 21.26 -3.94
C GLU A 287 -4.61 21.52 -3.52
N MET A 288 -5.52 20.61 -3.88
CA MET A 288 -6.91 20.71 -3.50
C MET A 288 -7.11 20.64 -1.98
N LEU A 289 -6.34 19.81 -1.28
CA LEU A 289 -6.38 19.71 0.18
C LEU A 289 -6.11 21.06 0.84
N THR A 290 -5.20 21.85 0.30
CA THR A 290 -4.90 23.22 0.84
C THR A 290 -6.15 24.09 0.85
N GLU A 291 -7.00 24.00 -0.15
CA GLU A 291 -8.29 24.72 -0.18
C GLU A 291 -9.33 24.07 0.75
N GLU A 292 -9.37 22.72 0.78
CA GLU A 292 -10.35 21.98 1.58
C GLU A 292 -10.12 22.14 3.08
N THR A 293 -8.86 22.24 3.53
CA THR A 293 -8.49 22.41 4.94
C THR A 293 -9.19 23.60 5.60
N ALA A 294 -9.47 24.68 4.86
CA ALA A 294 -10.21 25.83 5.37
C ALA A 294 -11.69 25.52 5.69
N ARG A 295 -12.22 24.40 5.23
CA ARG A 295 -13.61 23.94 5.40
C ARG A 295 -13.72 22.77 6.39
N LEU A 296 -12.60 22.17 6.78
CA LEU A 296 -12.57 21.12 7.79
C LEU A 296 -12.76 21.70 9.20
N HIS A 297 -13.34 20.91 10.09
CA HIS A 297 -13.47 21.29 11.50
C HIS A 297 -12.09 21.22 12.18
N ARG A 298 -11.84 22.13 13.13
CA ARG A 298 -10.61 22.13 13.92
C ARG A 298 -10.55 20.90 14.80
N LEU A 299 -9.38 20.25 14.79
CA LEU A 299 -9.13 19.10 15.66
C LEU A 299 -8.82 19.54 17.08
N PRO A 300 -9.29 18.79 18.10
CA PRO A 300 -8.75 18.87 19.44
C PRO A 300 -7.25 18.59 19.43
N VAL A 301 -6.50 19.27 20.31
CA VAL A 301 -5.06 19.03 20.47
C VAL A 301 -4.81 17.59 20.94
N ALA A 302 -5.55 17.17 21.96
CA ALA A 302 -5.48 15.81 22.48
C ALA A 302 -6.30 14.84 21.63
N PRO A 303 -5.73 13.68 21.20
CA PRO A 303 -6.50 12.63 20.56
C PRO A 303 -7.50 11.98 21.52
N TYR A 304 -8.51 11.30 20.97
CA TYR A 304 -9.45 10.52 21.76
C TYR A 304 -8.76 9.24 22.27
N THR A 305 -8.52 9.15 23.60
CA THR A 305 -7.68 8.11 24.20
C THR A 305 -8.43 7.04 24.98
N ALA A 306 -9.74 7.21 25.21
CA ALA A 306 -10.53 6.34 26.09
C ALA A 306 -10.54 4.84 25.71
N VAL A 307 -10.08 4.49 24.51
CA VAL A 307 -10.05 3.11 23.99
C VAL A 307 -8.67 2.46 24.05
N PHE A 308 -7.62 3.20 24.41
CA PHE A 308 -6.25 2.69 24.38
C PHE A 308 -5.79 2.03 25.68
N GLY A 309 -6.67 1.93 26.67
CA GLY A 309 -6.40 1.29 27.93
C GLY A 309 -5.89 2.25 29.00
N GLU A 310 -4.86 1.85 29.74
CA GLU A 310 -4.31 2.61 30.85
C GLU A 310 -2.94 3.22 30.54
N THR A 311 -2.61 4.33 31.18
CA THR A 311 -1.34 5.02 30.95
C THR A 311 -0.18 4.34 31.69
N ARG A 312 0.98 4.32 31.05
CA ARG A 312 2.26 3.92 31.64
C ARG A 312 3.34 4.92 31.23
N ARG A 313 4.21 5.27 32.20
CA ARG A 313 5.42 6.04 31.90
C ARG A 313 6.51 5.12 31.40
N VAL A 314 7.18 5.51 30.35
CA VAL A 314 8.31 4.76 29.79
C VAL A 314 9.54 5.02 30.68
N SER A 315 10.19 3.96 31.12
CA SER A 315 11.41 4.05 31.90
C SER A 315 12.61 4.48 31.08
N TRP A 316 13.69 4.90 31.73
CA TRP A 316 14.98 5.21 31.07
C TRP A 316 15.62 4.00 30.37
N SER A 317 15.19 2.78 30.69
CA SER A 317 15.56 1.56 29.96
C SER A 317 14.66 1.29 28.77
N ALA A 318 13.86 2.28 28.33
CA ALA A 318 12.90 2.16 27.24
C ALA A 318 11.93 0.98 27.42
N THR A 319 11.41 0.81 28.64
CA THR A 319 10.43 -0.23 28.96
C THR A 319 9.23 0.33 29.72
N ILE A 320 8.09 -0.34 29.55
CA ILE A 320 6.89 -0.15 30.35
C ILE A 320 6.65 -1.39 31.20
N SER A 321 6.11 -1.21 32.41
CA SER A 321 5.72 -2.32 33.27
C SER A 321 4.22 -2.59 33.12
N TYR A 322 3.85 -3.84 32.83
CA TYR A 322 2.47 -4.30 32.78
C TYR A 322 2.36 -5.72 33.31
N GLY A 323 1.46 -5.94 34.29
CA GLY A 323 1.29 -7.26 34.94
C GLY A 323 2.57 -7.82 35.56
N GLY A 324 3.47 -6.97 36.06
CA GLY A 324 4.75 -7.38 36.65
C GLY A 324 5.83 -7.77 35.63
N VAL A 325 5.61 -7.50 34.36
CA VAL A 325 6.56 -7.76 33.25
C VAL A 325 7.00 -6.44 32.63
N ALA A 326 8.29 -6.34 32.26
CA ALA A 326 8.82 -5.23 31.50
C ALA A 326 8.73 -5.53 29.98
N TYR A 327 8.14 -4.61 29.23
CA TYR A 327 8.02 -4.69 27.78
C TYR A 327 8.72 -3.49 27.14
N SER A 328 9.57 -3.71 26.15
CA SER A 328 10.27 -2.62 25.51
C SER A 328 9.35 -1.79 24.60
N VAL A 329 9.67 -0.52 24.49
CA VAL A 329 9.09 0.42 23.53
C VAL A 329 10.23 1.22 22.90
N PRO A 330 10.03 1.94 21.77
CA PRO A 330 11.09 2.72 21.14
C PRO A 330 11.79 3.66 22.14
N HIS A 331 13.11 3.60 22.18
CA HIS A 331 13.93 4.37 23.15
C HIS A 331 13.73 5.89 23.05
N THR A 332 13.26 6.38 21.89
CA THR A 332 12.92 7.79 21.68
C THR A 332 11.76 8.27 22.56
N LEU A 333 11.00 7.34 23.14
CA LEU A 333 9.87 7.61 24.04
C LEU A 333 10.26 7.53 25.52
N ALA A 334 11.55 7.42 25.84
CA ALA A 334 12.01 7.41 27.24
C ALA A 334 11.49 8.65 27.98
N ASP A 335 10.93 8.43 29.19
CA ASP A 335 10.27 9.43 30.02
C ASP A 335 8.91 9.97 29.52
N GLU A 336 8.43 9.52 28.34
CA GLU A 336 7.11 9.82 27.82
C GLU A 336 6.02 8.92 28.41
N THR A 337 4.77 9.29 28.19
CA THR A 337 3.60 8.48 28.58
C THR A 337 3.03 7.76 27.38
N VAL A 338 2.81 6.47 27.51
CA VAL A 338 2.12 5.64 26.51
C VAL A 338 0.86 5.02 27.10
N TRP A 339 -0.09 4.69 26.25
CA TRP A 339 -1.31 3.98 26.60
C TRP A 339 -1.11 2.49 26.34
N VAL A 340 -1.54 1.65 27.28
CA VAL A 340 -1.30 0.20 27.22
C VAL A 340 -2.62 -0.54 27.37
N ARG A 341 -2.90 -1.42 26.43
CA ARG A 341 -4.05 -2.32 26.43
C ARG A 341 -3.66 -3.77 26.20
N VAL A 342 -4.53 -4.65 26.60
CA VAL A 342 -4.46 -6.07 26.25
C VAL A 342 -5.32 -6.32 25.01
N ASP A 343 -4.78 -7.06 24.05
CA ASP A 343 -5.47 -7.48 22.85
C ASP A 343 -5.24 -8.99 22.66
N GLY A 344 -6.19 -9.80 23.14
CA GLY A 344 -6.01 -11.25 23.20
C GLY A 344 -4.80 -11.65 24.04
N ASP A 345 -3.80 -12.25 23.44
CA ASP A 345 -2.54 -12.66 24.07
C ASP A 345 -1.40 -11.65 23.86
N GLU A 346 -1.74 -10.43 23.48
CA GLU A 346 -0.75 -9.37 23.21
C GLU A 346 -0.92 -8.16 24.14
N ILE A 347 0.19 -7.50 24.42
CA ILE A 347 0.26 -6.18 25.05
C ILE A 347 0.56 -5.18 23.95
N VAL A 348 -0.30 -4.19 23.80
CA VAL A 348 -0.19 -3.15 22.78
C VAL A 348 0.04 -1.81 23.44
N ALA A 349 1.15 -1.16 23.09
CA ALA A 349 1.47 0.20 23.54
C ALA A 349 1.16 1.20 22.44
N THR A 350 0.44 2.29 22.78
CA THR A 350 0.07 3.36 21.88
C THR A 350 0.61 4.68 22.42
N HIS A 351 1.36 5.41 21.61
CA HIS A 351 1.79 6.78 21.92
C HIS A 351 0.83 7.78 21.29
N CYS A 352 0.45 8.79 22.06
CA CYS A 352 -0.46 9.85 21.62
C CYS A 352 0.28 11.18 21.57
N GLY A 353 0.83 11.50 20.42
CA GLY A 353 1.57 12.73 20.17
C GLY A 353 0.83 13.71 19.22
N PRO A 354 1.50 14.79 18.77
CA PRO A 354 0.90 15.77 17.84
C PRO A 354 0.46 15.14 16.50
N GLY A 355 1.12 14.06 16.07
CA GLY A 355 0.76 13.30 14.88
C GLY A 355 -0.39 12.31 15.07
N GLY A 356 -1.00 12.26 16.27
CA GLY A 356 -2.10 11.36 16.61
C GLY A 356 -1.68 10.15 17.43
N ALA A 357 -2.60 9.20 17.53
CA ALA A 357 -2.41 7.94 18.24
C ALA A 357 -1.72 6.91 17.34
N VAL A 358 -0.53 6.49 17.73
CA VAL A 358 0.29 5.53 16.97
C VAL A 358 0.60 4.32 17.85
N GLU A 359 0.34 3.11 17.34
CA GLU A 359 0.85 1.88 17.96
C GLU A 359 2.37 1.87 17.82
N VAL A 360 3.08 1.84 18.96
CA VAL A 360 4.54 1.93 19.01
C VAL A 360 5.22 0.64 19.41
N ALA A 361 4.49 -0.28 20.04
CA ALA A 361 4.98 -1.61 20.37
C ALA A 361 3.82 -2.61 20.51
N ARG A 362 4.10 -3.85 20.14
CA ARG A 362 3.19 -4.99 20.31
C ARG A 362 4.00 -6.23 20.69
N HIS A 363 3.72 -6.78 21.84
CA HIS A 363 4.44 -7.91 22.41
C HIS A 363 3.47 -9.02 22.82
N ARG A 364 3.89 -10.27 22.71
CA ARG A 364 3.17 -11.36 23.38
C ARG A 364 3.25 -11.20 24.91
N ARG A 365 2.16 -11.54 25.59
CA ARG A 365 2.15 -11.55 27.05
C ARG A 365 3.19 -12.54 27.56
N SER A 366 3.88 -12.11 28.61
CA SER A 366 4.86 -12.92 29.32
C SER A 366 4.49 -13.00 30.79
N THR A 367 5.27 -13.75 31.54
CA THR A 367 5.11 -13.94 33.02
C THR A 367 6.13 -13.09 33.77
N PRO A 368 5.84 -12.69 35.02
CA PRO A 368 6.78 -11.96 35.87
C PRO A 368 8.16 -12.63 35.91
N GLY A 369 9.22 -11.83 35.81
CA GLY A 369 10.60 -12.32 35.72
C GLY A 369 11.11 -12.57 34.29
N HIS A 370 10.25 -12.56 33.29
CA HIS A 370 10.62 -12.74 31.87
C HIS A 370 10.31 -11.49 31.07
N PRO A 371 11.20 -10.49 31.07
CA PRO A 371 10.99 -9.27 30.27
C PRO A 371 10.98 -9.58 28.77
N VAL A 372 10.19 -8.82 28.01
CA VAL A 372 10.11 -8.94 26.56
C VAL A 372 10.76 -7.72 25.93
N ILE A 373 11.92 -7.94 25.32
CA ILE A 373 12.75 -6.89 24.73
C ILE A 373 12.87 -7.11 23.24
N ASP A 374 12.52 -6.09 22.48
CA ASP A 374 12.73 -6.04 21.04
C ASP A 374 13.96 -5.16 20.76
N ASP A 375 14.98 -5.72 20.13
CA ASP A 375 16.21 -4.99 19.79
C ASP A 375 15.96 -3.83 18.83
N ALA A 376 14.90 -3.87 18.01
CA ALA A 376 14.51 -2.78 17.11
C ALA A 376 14.08 -1.50 17.86
N HIS A 377 13.72 -1.60 19.13
CA HIS A 377 13.37 -0.46 19.97
C HIS A 377 14.59 0.33 20.48
N TYR A 378 15.80 -0.17 20.29
CA TYR A 378 17.03 0.42 20.78
C TYR A 378 17.93 0.88 19.63
N PRO A 379 18.84 1.86 19.89
CA PRO A 379 19.85 2.19 18.92
C PRO A 379 20.76 0.98 18.65
N PRO A 380 21.42 0.91 17.49
CA PRO A 380 22.35 -0.17 17.19
C PRO A 380 23.36 -0.35 18.34
N ARG A 381 23.60 -1.60 18.73
CA ARG A 381 24.59 -1.90 19.77
C ARG A 381 25.95 -1.43 19.29
N PRO A 382 26.73 -0.69 20.12
CA PRO A 382 28.08 -0.35 19.75
C PRO A 382 28.89 -1.63 19.50
N ALA A 383 29.65 -1.67 18.42
CA ALA A 383 30.56 -2.77 18.14
C ALA A 383 31.73 -2.78 19.15
N GLY A 384 32.15 -3.98 19.58
CA GLY A 384 33.32 -4.16 20.43
C GLY A 384 33.01 -4.71 21.83
N ALA A 385 34.06 -5.12 22.55
CA ALA A 385 33.95 -5.67 23.90
C ALA A 385 33.24 -4.68 24.84
N LEU A 386 32.14 -5.10 25.44
CA LEU A 386 31.30 -4.30 26.32
C LEU A 386 30.69 -3.03 25.67
N GLY A 387 30.69 -2.93 24.33
CA GLY A 387 30.04 -1.84 23.60
C GLY A 387 30.65 -0.45 23.80
N ARG A 388 31.85 -0.35 24.37
CA ARG A 388 32.52 0.94 24.60
C ARG A 388 33.20 1.40 23.30
N GLN A 389 32.84 2.58 22.84
CA GLN A 389 33.60 3.28 21.78
C GLN A 389 34.70 4.10 22.41
N PRO A 390 35.96 4.00 21.91
CA PRO A 390 37.04 4.86 22.36
C PRO A 390 36.71 6.35 22.12
N ARG A 391 36.94 7.16 23.15
CA ARG A 391 36.82 8.62 23.07
C ARG A 391 38.12 9.23 23.47
N ALA A 392 38.69 10.05 22.61
CA ALA A 392 39.91 10.79 22.94
C ALA A 392 39.70 11.74 24.10
N THR A 393 40.63 11.74 25.06
CA THR A 393 40.69 12.66 26.20
C THR A 393 41.82 13.66 26.07
N ASP A 394 42.77 13.42 25.16
CA ASP A 394 43.86 14.30 24.84
C ASP A 394 44.17 14.30 23.32
N PRO A 395 44.96 15.28 22.80
CA PRO A 395 45.27 15.38 21.37
C PRO A 395 45.99 14.15 20.79
N ALA A 396 46.83 13.47 21.57
CA ALA A 396 47.60 12.32 21.11
C ALA A 396 46.65 11.10 20.90
N GLU A 397 45.68 10.93 21.78
CA GLU A 397 44.60 9.93 21.63
C GLU A 397 43.73 10.25 20.38
N ALA A 398 43.45 11.53 20.15
CA ALA A 398 42.66 11.93 18.97
C ALA A 398 43.43 11.65 17.67
N GLU A 399 44.73 11.92 17.62
CA GLU A 399 45.59 11.63 16.45
C GLU A 399 45.64 10.10 16.16
N PHE A 400 45.76 9.30 17.20
CA PHE A 400 45.75 7.83 17.08
C PHE A 400 44.38 7.30 16.57
N LEU A 401 43.28 7.74 17.17
CA LEU A 401 41.96 7.31 16.79
C LEU A 401 41.50 7.77 15.37
N ALA A 402 42.14 8.86 14.88
CA ALA A 402 41.94 9.35 13.54
C ALA A 402 42.61 8.45 12.47
N LEU A 403 43.45 7.51 12.84
CA LEU A 403 44.05 6.53 11.91
C LEU A 403 43.02 5.64 11.24
N GLY A 404 41.96 5.24 11.96
CA GLY A 404 40.88 4.46 11.39
C GLY A 404 40.22 3.49 12.35
N ASP A 405 39.43 2.54 11.79
CA ASP A 405 38.69 1.53 12.58
C ASP A 405 39.61 0.47 13.16
N GLY A 406 40.73 0.16 12.48
CA GLY A 406 41.80 -0.72 12.99
C GLY A 406 42.41 -0.19 14.26
N ALA A 407 42.66 1.12 14.33
CA ALA A 407 43.18 1.78 15.54
C ALA A 407 42.21 1.72 16.71
N ARG A 408 40.91 1.90 16.44
CA ARG A 408 39.85 1.77 17.46
C ARG A 408 39.77 0.35 18.00
N LEU A 409 39.76 -0.64 17.10
CA LEU A 409 39.73 -2.06 17.47
C LEU A 409 40.98 -2.44 18.29
N TRP A 410 42.17 -1.99 17.84
CA TRP A 410 43.42 -2.26 18.53
C TRP A 410 43.42 -1.72 19.96
N LEU A 411 42.89 -0.50 20.16
CA LEU A 411 42.85 0.12 21.49
C LEU A 411 41.90 -0.68 22.43
N ILE A 412 40.75 -1.12 21.94
CA ILE A 412 39.78 -1.92 22.71
C ILE A 412 40.43 -3.24 23.14
N GLU A 413 41.01 -3.97 22.20
CA GLU A 413 41.59 -5.27 22.44
C GLU A 413 42.84 -5.22 23.28
N ALA A 414 43.73 -4.23 23.00
CA ALA A 414 44.94 -4.00 23.80
C ALA A 414 44.62 -3.62 25.23
N ALA A 415 43.59 -2.82 25.48
CA ALA A 415 43.12 -2.48 26.82
C ALA A 415 42.48 -3.70 27.53
N SER A 416 41.70 -4.48 26.81
CA SER A 416 41.09 -5.71 27.34
C SER A 416 42.13 -6.75 27.68
N ALA A 417 43.23 -6.86 26.94
CA ALA A 417 44.35 -7.75 27.18
C ALA A 417 45.29 -7.26 28.33
N GLY A 418 44.99 -6.13 28.97
CA GLY A 418 45.85 -5.58 30.01
C GLY A 418 47.20 -5.12 29.51
N THR A 419 47.32 -4.70 28.24
CA THR A 419 48.58 -4.29 27.60
C THR A 419 49.23 -3.13 28.36
N SER A 420 50.49 -3.28 28.71
CA SER A 420 51.26 -2.21 29.36
C SER A 420 51.66 -1.10 28.39
N ARG A 421 51.80 0.13 28.91
CA ARG A 421 52.33 1.30 28.17
C ARG A 421 51.55 1.62 26.88
N VAL A 422 50.18 1.44 26.91
CA VAL A 422 49.32 1.63 25.75
C VAL A 422 49.51 2.97 25.07
N LYS A 423 49.60 4.09 25.84
CA LYS A 423 49.82 5.43 25.27
C LYS A 423 51.15 5.58 24.50
N VAL A 424 52.21 4.91 24.97
CA VAL A 424 53.51 4.91 24.28
C VAL A 424 53.40 4.18 22.96
N LYS A 425 52.71 3.02 22.93
CA LYS A 425 52.47 2.25 21.71
C LYS A 425 51.55 2.98 20.72
N MET A 426 50.59 3.75 21.24
CA MET A 426 49.77 4.61 20.39
C MET A 426 50.62 5.71 19.70
N ALA A 427 51.52 6.35 20.41
CA ALA A 427 52.43 7.35 19.84
C ALA A 427 53.39 6.73 18.82
N GLU A 428 53.93 5.54 19.10
CA GLU A 428 54.73 4.76 18.14
C GLU A 428 53.93 4.44 16.87
N ALA A 429 52.68 3.99 16.99
CA ALA A 429 51.80 3.73 15.86
C ALA A 429 51.59 5.00 15.00
N VAL A 430 51.32 6.15 15.61
CA VAL A 430 51.20 7.43 14.88
C VAL A 430 52.49 7.74 14.13
N THR A 431 53.66 7.49 14.72
CA THR A 431 54.95 7.69 14.05
C THR A 431 55.11 6.71 12.87
N LEU A 432 54.75 5.46 13.02
CA LEU A 432 54.74 4.47 11.94
C LEU A 432 53.76 4.82 10.82
N ALA A 433 52.61 5.45 11.14
CA ALA A 433 51.68 5.92 10.13
C ALA A 433 52.27 6.97 9.19
N ARG A 434 53.13 7.84 9.73
CA ARG A 434 53.85 8.87 8.94
C ARG A 434 54.86 8.24 7.98
N LEU A 435 55.43 7.07 8.37
CA LEU A 435 56.47 6.39 7.57
C LEU A 435 55.84 5.44 6.52
N HIS A 436 54.78 4.72 6.87
CA HIS A 436 54.22 3.63 6.05
C HIS A 436 52.89 3.97 5.42
N GLY A 437 52.29 5.13 5.73
CA GLY A 437 50.93 5.51 5.31
C GLY A 437 49.84 5.06 6.28
N GLN A 438 48.80 5.89 6.40
CA GLN A 438 47.70 5.70 7.36
C GLN A 438 46.93 4.42 7.11
N GLU A 439 46.48 4.14 5.88
CA GLU A 439 45.69 2.95 5.54
C GLU A 439 46.43 1.63 5.87
N ARG A 440 47.72 1.62 5.59
CA ARG A 440 48.56 0.45 5.83
C ARG A 440 48.76 0.20 7.31
N LEU A 441 48.88 1.27 8.10
CA LEU A 441 49.02 1.12 9.55
C LEU A 441 47.68 0.78 10.18
N ASP A 442 46.59 1.38 9.75
CA ASP A 442 45.24 1.01 10.26
C ASP A 442 44.92 -0.46 10.03
N TRP A 443 45.25 -0.98 8.84
CA TRP A 443 45.17 -2.40 8.58
C TRP A 443 46.04 -3.24 9.52
N ALA A 444 47.30 -2.80 9.78
CA ALA A 444 48.20 -3.53 10.66
C ALA A 444 47.73 -3.52 12.11
N LEU A 445 47.13 -2.44 12.57
CA LEU A 445 46.51 -2.31 13.89
C LEU A 445 45.30 -3.26 14.01
N GLY A 446 44.41 -3.31 13.03
CA GLY A 446 43.29 -4.22 12.97
C GLY A 446 43.75 -5.69 12.96
N HIS A 447 44.80 -5.99 12.21
CA HIS A 447 45.42 -7.32 12.18
C HIS A 447 46.03 -7.67 13.54
N ALA A 448 46.78 -6.77 14.18
CA ALA A 448 47.35 -6.96 15.51
C ALA A 448 46.27 -7.23 16.56
N ALA A 449 45.16 -6.51 16.51
CA ALA A 449 44.00 -6.70 17.37
C ALA A 449 43.39 -8.09 17.21
N THR A 450 43.17 -8.53 15.98
CA THR A 450 42.56 -9.83 15.67
C THR A 450 43.40 -11.01 16.19
N PHE A 451 44.73 -10.87 16.19
CA PHE A 451 45.64 -11.93 16.63
C PHE A 451 46.26 -11.72 18.00
N GLY A 452 45.80 -10.72 18.79
CA GLY A 452 46.25 -10.47 20.15
C GLY A 452 47.72 -10.02 20.21
N ARG A 453 48.24 -9.37 19.17
CA ARG A 453 49.66 -8.94 19.07
C ARG A 453 49.87 -7.52 19.53
N PHE A 454 50.24 -7.35 20.82
CA PHE A 454 50.37 -6.05 21.47
C PHE A 454 51.78 -5.80 22.05
N ALA A 455 52.79 -6.62 21.72
CA ALA A 455 54.15 -6.44 22.17
C ALA A 455 54.88 -5.29 21.45
N GLU A 456 55.99 -4.81 22.01
CA GLU A 456 56.87 -3.86 21.33
C GLU A 456 57.42 -4.46 20.03
N GLY A 457 57.39 -3.70 18.94
CA GLY A 457 57.81 -4.16 17.63
C GLY A 457 56.82 -5.02 16.84
N ASP A 458 55.70 -5.42 17.41
CA ASP A 458 54.67 -6.22 16.70
C ASP A 458 54.15 -5.53 15.46
N LEU A 459 53.82 -4.23 15.54
CA LEU A 459 53.31 -3.47 14.41
C LEU A 459 54.39 -3.35 13.30
N ALA A 460 55.63 -3.10 13.65
CA ALA A 460 56.73 -3.03 12.70
C ALA A 460 56.93 -4.44 12.00
N SER A 461 56.84 -5.50 12.78
CA SER A 461 56.93 -6.90 12.25
C SER A 461 55.78 -7.22 11.29
N ILE A 462 54.53 -6.81 11.63
CA ILE A 462 53.35 -7.02 10.76
C ILE A 462 53.49 -6.22 9.46
N LEU A 463 53.95 -4.96 9.54
CA LEU A 463 54.20 -4.12 8.38
C LEU A 463 55.33 -4.65 7.48
N ALA A 464 56.37 -5.27 8.05
CA ALA A 464 57.47 -5.88 7.29
C ALA A 464 57.04 -7.19 6.64
N ALA A 465 56.26 -8.01 7.34
CA ALA A 465 55.87 -9.36 6.87
C ALA A 465 54.76 -9.37 5.81
N ASN A 466 53.81 -8.39 5.87
CA ASN A 466 52.62 -8.32 5.01
C ASN A 466 52.44 -6.92 4.41
N PRO A 467 53.18 -6.56 3.34
CA PRO A 467 52.86 -5.34 2.63
C PRO A 467 51.50 -5.49 1.94
N PRO A 468 50.54 -4.56 2.19
CA PRO A 468 49.29 -4.59 1.44
C PRO A 468 49.57 -4.51 -0.06
N GLY A 469 49.05 -5.48 -0.81
CA GLY A 469 49.10 -5.46 -2.26
C GLY A 469 50.12 -6.40 -2.91
N GLN A 470 51.05 -7.09 -2.19
CA GLN A 470 52.09 -7.90 -2.86
C GLN A 470 51.96 -9.45 -2.77
N ARG A 471 51.09 -9.97 -1.94
CA ARG A 471 50.79 -11.44 -1.95
C ARG A 471 49.32 -11.67 -1.61
N ARG A 472 48.46 -11.50 -2.57
CA ARG A 472 47.15 -12.21 -2.48
C ARG A 472 47.46 -13.66 -2.63
N ARG A 473 47.08 -14.52 -1.70
CA ARG A 473 46.94 -15.96 -1.95
C ARG A 473 45.98 -16.08 -3.13
N ALA A 474 46.36 -16.90 -4.10
CA ALA A 474 45.44 -17.26 -5.15
C ALA A 474 44.17 -17.82 -4.51
N ASP A 475 43.08 -17.16 -4.70
CA ASP A 475 41.74 -17.62 -4.34
C ASP A 475 41.02 -18.11 -5.62
N GLU A 476 39.89 -18.78 -5.46
CA GLU A 476 39.13 -19.32 -6.59
C GLU A 476 38.69 -18.25 -7.59
N GLY A 477 38.50 -16.99 -7.15
CA GLY A 477 38.15 -15.87 -8.01
C GLY A 477 39.29 -15.32 -8.86
N HIS A 478 40.55 -15.69 -8.57
CA HIS A 478 41.77 -15.22 -9.26
C HIS A 478 42.61 -16.35 -9.87
N SER A 479 42.19 -17.61 -9.70
CA SER A 479 42.85 -18.78 -10.29
C SER A 479 42.26 -19.12 -11.66
N LEU A 480 43.12 -19.37 -12.65
CA LEU A 480 42.68 -19.92 -13.93
C LEU A 480 42.30 -21.40 -13.83
N GLN A 481 42.53 -22.06 -12.69
CA GLN A 481 42.09 -23.40 -12.41
C GLN A 481 40.94 -23.39 -11.41
N PRO A 482 39.88 -24.19 -11.65
CA PRO A 482 38.82 -24.35 -10.67
C PRO A 482 39.40 -24.87 -9.36
N GLY A 483 38.98 -24.31 -8.24
CA GLY A 483 39.36 -24.76 -6.91
C GLY A 483 38.81 -26.17 -6.61
N THR A 484 39.21 -26.69 -5.47
CA THR A 484 38.85 -28.04 -5.02
C THR A 484 37.37 -28.31 -4.90
N ASN A 485 36.50 -27.25 -4.78
CA ASN A 485 35.06 -27.41 -4.76
C ASN A 485 34.46 -28.00 -6.04
N ALA A 486 35.15 -27.81 -7.20
CA ALA A 486 34.75 -28.44 -8.45
C ALA A 486 35.03 -29.96 -8.48
N TRP A 487 35.82 -30.47 -7.53
CA TRP A 487 36.21 -31.87 -7.43
C TRP A 487 35.43 -32.67 -6.38
N GLU A 488 34.61 -32.04 -5.57
CA GLU A 488 33.80 -32.72 -4.52
C GLU A 488 32.77 -33.72 -5.08
N GLY A 489 32.50 -33.69 -6.38
CA GLY A 489 31.63 -34.65 -7.08
C GLY A 489 32.36 -35.80 -7.80
N PHE A 490 33.69 -35.77 -7.90
CA PHE A 490 34.46 -36.82 -8.57
C PHE A 490 34.82 -37.94 -7.58
N GLY A 491 33.97 -38.95 -7.50
CA GLY A 491 34.24 -40.15 -6.71
C GLY A 491 33.06 -40.68 -5.88
N ARG A 492 31.84 -40.24 -6.17
CA ARG A 492 30.61 -40.86 -5.64
C ARG A 492 29.83 -41.59 -6.72
#